data_d574f7e6da521b16933036b611fde226
#
_entry.id   d574f7e6da521b16933036b611fde226
#
_cell.length_a   1.000
_cell.length_b   1.000
_cell.length_c   1.000
_cell.angle_alpha   90.00
_cell.angle_beta   90.00
_cell.angle_gamma   90.00
#
_symmetry.space_group_name_H-M   'P 1'
#
loop_
_entity.id
_entity.type
_entity.pdbx_description
1 polymer ?
#
loop_
_entity_poly.entity_id
_entity_poly.type
_entity_poly.pdbx_seq_one_letter_code
_entity_poly.pdbx_strand_id
1 'polypeptide(L)'
;MSLRTLAPCVLVALVAAFSTDLSAQETRRYINPQSPGTSGGPFSAAVLAGNTLYVSGTLGLDANRQVPATAEAEARNVLNNVKSTLEDAGMTMDDLVSVQVFSSDGADYGAFNEVYRTYFEREFPSRAFVGAGPLLFGARFEVVGVAV
;
A
#
# COMPACT_ATOMS: atom_id res chain seq x y z
N MET A 1 42.23 51.35 -57.24
CA MET A 1 42.17 51.03 -55.77
C MET A 1 40.76 50.51 -55.48
N SER A 2 40.60 49.20 -55.37
CA SER A 2 39.29 48.57 -55.28
C SER A 2 39.18 47.99 -53.87
N LEU A 3 38.29 48.51 -53.05
CA LEU A 3 37.97 47.99 -51.72
C LEU A 3 37.02 46.78 -51.90
N ARG A 4 37.48 45.58 -51.52
CA ARG A 4 36.62 44.38 -51.36
C ARG A 4 36.02 44.39 -49.98
N THR A 5 34.73 44.58 -49.94
CA THR A 5 33.92 44.43 -48.73
C THR A 5 33.73 42.91 -48.44
N LEU A 6 34.25 42.47 -47.30
CA LEU A 6 33.98 41.14 -46.71
C LEU A 6 32.64 41.14 -45.96
N ALA A 7 31.70 40.32 -46.39
CA ALA A 7 30.46 40.09 -45.67
C ALA A 7 30.69 39.06 -44.57
N PRO A 8 30.17 39.28 -43.37
CA PRO A 8 30.25 38.26 -42.31
C PRO A 8 29.18 37.17 -42.52
N CYS A 9 29.61 35.91 -42.63
CA CYS A 9 28.75 34.74 -42.54
C CYS A 9 28.27 34.60 -41.08
N VAL A 10 26.99 34.87 -40.83
CA VAL A 10 26.34 34.54 -39.57
C VAL A 10 25.98 33.07 -39.57
N LEU A 11 26.72 32.30 -38.79
CA LEU A 11 26.44 30.88 -38.54
C LEU A 11 25.33 30.77 -37.49
N VAL A 12 24.08 30.49 -37.90
CA VAL A 12 22.98 30.20 -36.99
C VAL A 12 23.10 28.73 -36.54
N ALA A 13 23.59 28.54 -35.33
CA ALA A 13 23.60 27.21 -34.71
C ALA A 13 22.19 26.88 -34.23
N LEU A 14 21.52 25.96 -34.93
CA LEU A 14 20.22 25.40 -34.52
C LEU A 14 20.47 24.41 -33.38
N VAL A 15 20.26 24.86 -32.13
CA VAL A 15 20.24 23.94 -30.97
C VAL A 15 18.92 23.23 -30.97
N ALA A 16 18.90 21.99 -31.50
CA ALA A 16 17.77 21.07 -31.33
C ALA A 16 17.72 20.61 -29.85
N ALA A 17 16.81 21.21 -29.08
CA ALA A 17 16.49 20.71 -27.75
C ALA A 17 15.79 19.35 -27.89
N PHE A 18 16.55 18.27 -27.72
CA PHE A 18 15.97 16.96 -27.51
C PHE A 18 15.33 16.97 -26.12
N SER A 19 14.01 17.20 -26.07
CA SER A 19 13.21 16.87 -24.90
C SER A 19 13.19 15.35 -24.80
N THR A 20 14.08 14.78 -24.01
CA THR A 20 13.93 13.40 -23.59
C THR A 20 12.74 13.37 -22.63
N ASP A 21 11.55 13.05 -23.14
CA ASP A 21 10.46 12.56 -22.31
C ASP A 21 10.97 11.31 -21.59
N LEU A 22 11.56 11.51 -20.41
CA LEU A 22 11.83 10.46 -19.46
C LEU A 22 10.47 10.06 -18.91
N SER A 23 9.71 9.28 -19.69
CA SER A 23 8.57 8.52 -19.18
C SER A 23 9.16 7.59 -18.12
N ALA A 24 9.19 8.04 -16.89
CA ALA A 24 9.52 7.20 -15.76
C ALA A 24 8.45 6.10 -15.73
N GLN A 25 8.78 4.96 -16.30
CA GLN A 25 7.95 3.78 -16.16
C GLN A 25 7.88 3.49 -14.67
N GLU A 26 6.72 3.76 -14.07
CA GLU A 26 6.49 3.51 -12.66
C GLU A 26 6.83 2.05 -12.36
N THR A 27 7.95 1.85 -11.69
CA THR A 27 8.37 0.49 -11.31
C THR A 27 7.43 -0.02 -10.24
N ARG A 28 6.74 -1.12 -10.54
CA ARG A 28 5.91 -1.82 -9.56
C ARG A 28 6.76 -2.86 -8.84
N ARG A 29 6.68 -2.87 -7.51
CA ARG A 29 7.26 -3.92 -6.66
C ARG A 29 6.12 -4.69 -6.00
N TYR A 30 6.12 -6.00 -6.20
CA TYR A 30 5.14 -6.90 -5.60
C TYR A 30 5.70 -7.40 -4.26
N ILE A 31 4.94 -7.21 -3.20
CA ILE A 31 5.28 -7.62 -1.84
C ILE A 31 4.59 -8.96 -1.60
N ASN A 32 5.38 -9.99 -1.37
CA ASN A 32 4.92 -11.33 -1.06
C ASN A 32 5.77 -11.85 0.10
N PRO A 33 5.20 -11.97 1.31
CA PRO A 33 5.95 -12.48 2.46
C PRO A 33 6.58 -13.83 2.14
N GLN A 34 7.84 -14.00 2.51
CA GLN A 34 8.59 -15.25 2.32
C GLN A 34 8.21 -16.34 3.34
N SER A 35 7.14 -16.15 4.10
CA SER A 35 6.70 -17.13 5.10
C SER A 35 6.18 -18.39 4.44
N PRO A 36 6.56 -19.58 4.92
CA PRO A 36 6.01 -20.83 4.43
C PRO A 36 4.49 -20.85 4.58
N GLY A 37 3.77 -21.08 3.46
CA GLY A 37 2.31 -21.15 3.43
C GLY A 37 1.58 -19.88 3.00
N THR A 38 2.26 -18.75 2.77
CA THR A 38 1.66 -17.50 2.29
C THR A 38 1.86 -17.27 0.79
N SER A 39 2.77 -17.97 0.15
CA SER A 39 3.00 -17.90 -1.29
C SER A 39 2.11 -18.91 -2.02
N GLY A 40 1.22 -18.44 -2.86
CA GLY A 40 0.43 -19.30 -3.75
C GLY A 40 -1.01 -18.87 -3.97
N GLY A 41 -1.46 -17.78 -3.39
CA GLY A 41 -2.74 -17.16 -3.73
C GLY A 41 -2.68 -16.45 -5.10
N PRO A 42 -3.84 -16.16 -5.70
CA PRO A 42 -3.92 -15.46 -6.99
C PRO A 42 -3.66 -13.94 -6.87
N PHE A 43 -3.02 -13.49 -5.79
CA PHE A 43 -2.76 -12.07 -5.49
C PHE A 43 -1.46 -11.92 -4.68
N SER A 44 -0.86 -10.73 -4.75
CA SER A 44 0.24 -10.32 -3.87
C SER A 44 -0.30 -9.74 -2.56
N ALA A 45 0.45 -9.83 -1.46
CA ALA A 45 0.05 -9.22 -0.19
C ALA A 45 -0.03 -7.68 -0.31
N ALA A 46 0.84 -7.08 -1.10
CA ALA A 46 0.73 -5.67 -1.48
C ALA A 46 1.45 -5.41 -2.81
N VAL A 47 1.15 -4.24 -3.41
CA VAL A 47 1.85 -3.72 -4.59
C VAL A 47 2.29 -2.29 -4.31
N LEU A 48 3.59 -2.04 -4.39
CA LEU A 48 4.17 -0.71 -4.38
C LEU A 48 4.25 -0.20 -5.82
N ALA A 49 3.56 0.92 -6.11
CA ALA A 49 3.58 1.61 -7.39
C ALA A 49 4.03 3.06 -7.15
N GLY A 50 5.21 3.41 -7.66
CA GLY A 50 5.86 4.66 -7.27
C GLY A 50 6.14 4.68 -5.76
N ASN A 51 5.56 5.65 -5.04
CA ASN A 51 5.63 5.77 -3.58
C ASN A 51 4.34 5.29 -2.87
N THR A 52 3.37 4.75 -3.60
CA THR A 52 2.08 4.32 -3.04
C THR A 52 2.02 2.81 -2.91
N LEU A 53 1.80 2.32 -1.68
CA LEU A 53 1.60 0.91 -1.39
C LEU A 53 0.11 0.60 -1.28
N TYR A 54 -0.34 -0.37 -2.05
CA TYR A 54 -1.69 -0.91 -2.03
C TYR A 54 -1.65 -2.26 -1.30
N VAL A 55 -2.16 -2.30 -0.07
CA VAL A 55 -2.22 -3.52 0.75
C VAL A 55 -3.50 -4.29 0.41
N SER A 56 -3.35 -5.56 0.08
CA SER A 56 -4.48 -6.45 -0.25
C SER A 56 -5.31 -6.79 0.98
N GLY A 57 -6.53 -7.29 0.76
CA GLY A 57 -7.40 -7.79 1.82
C GLY A 57 -6.68 -8.83 2.69
N THR A 58 -6.62 -8.55 3.98
CA THR A 58 -5.86 -9.30 4.98
C THR A 58 -6.81 -9.75 6.08
N LEU A 59 -6.75 -11.02 6.45
CA LEU A 59 -7.55 -11.63 7.51
C LEU A 59 -6.72 -11.80 8.79
N GLY A 60 -7.40 -11.86 9.93
CA GLY A 60 -6.79 -12.03 11.26
C GLY A 60 -6.67 -13.48 11.73
N LEU A 61 -6.49 -14.43 10.82
CA LEU A 61 -6.33 -15.84 11.19
C LEU A 61 -5.02 -16.08 11.99
N ASP A 62 -5.04 -17.09 12.86
CA ASP A 62 -3.85 -17.53 13.58
C ASP A 62 -2.87 -18.32 12.69
N ALA A 63 -1.76 -18.79 13.28
CA ALA A 63 -0.74 -19.56 12.58
C ALA A 63 -1.26 -20.91 12.02
N ASN A 64 -2.36 -21.42 12.57
CA ASN A 64 -3.03 -22.62 12.10
C ASN A 64 -4.18 -22.32 11.11
N ARG A 65 -4.29 -21.06 10.67
CA ARG A 65 -5.36 -20.54 9.79
C ARG A 65 -6.76 -20.68 10.43
N GLN A 66 -6.83 -20.58 11.73
CA GLN A 66 -8.08 -20.59 12.49
C GLN A 66 -8.46 -19.17 12.92
N VAL A 67 -9.76 -18.92 13.03
CA VAL A 67 -10.27 -17.65 13.58
C VAL A 67 -10.02 -17.65 15.08
N PRO A 68 -9.38 -16.60 15.63
CA PRO A 68 -9.20 -16.44 17.08
C PRO A 68 -10.52 -16.43 17.84
N ALA A 69 -10.47 -16.84 19.12
CA ALA A 69 -11.67 -16.96 19.94
C ALA A 69 -12.39 -15.62 20.18
N THR A 70 -11.65 -14.51 20.24
CA THR A 70 -12.21 -13.16 20.50
C THR A 70 -11.96 -12.21 19.35
N ALA A 71 -12.82 -11.18 19.25
CA ALA A 71 -12.69 -10.13 18.25
C ALA A 71 -11.39 -9.32 18.43
N GLU A 72 -10.98 -9.07 19.68
CA GLU A 72 -9.73 -8.35 19.99
C GLU A 72 -8.49 -9.13 19.54
N ALA A 73 -8.48 -10.45 19.75
CA ALA A 73 -7.38 -11.30 19.32
C ALA A 73 -7.29 -11.33 17.78
N GLU A 74 -8.42 -11.43 17.10
CA GLU A 74 -8.47 -11.38 15.64
C GLU A 74 -8.09 -10.00 15.09
N ALA A 75 -8.58 -8.90 15.71
CA ALA A 75 -8.18 -7.55 15.36
C ALA A 75 -6.66 -7.35 15.49
N ARG A 76 -6.05 -7.88 16.55
CA ARG A 76 -4.60 -7.84 16.73
C ARG A 76 -3.87 -8.61 15.64
N ASN A 77 -4.35 -9.80 15.29
CA ASN A 77 -3.73 -10.59 14.23
C ASN A 77 -3.80 -9.90 12.87
N VAL A 78 -4.97 -9.39 12.46
CA VAL A 78 -5.10 -8.72 11.17
C VAL A 78 -4.23 -7.47 11.09
N LEU A 79 -4.15 -6.68 12.16
CA LEU A 79 -3.32 -5.48 12.19
C LEU A 79 -1.82 -5.81 12.23
N ASN A 80 -1.41 -6.89 12.90
CA ASN A 80 -0.04 -7.40 12.83
C ASN A 80 0.33 -7.86 11.42
N ASN A 81 -0.59 -8.52 10.71
CA ASN A 81 -0.37 -8.95 9.33
C ASN A 81 -0.24 -7.75 8.39
N VAL A 82 -1.07 -6.73 8.54
CA VAL A 82 -0.95 -5.45 7.79
C VAL A 82 0.39 -4.78 8.09
N LYS A 83 0.76 -4.67 9.38
CA LYS A 83 2.04 -4.10 9.82
C LYS A 83 3.22 -4.83 9.19
N SER A 84 3.24 -6.15 9.23
CA SER A 84 4.31 -6.95 8.60
C SER A 84 4.41 -6.69 7.10
N THR A 85 3.28 -6.57 6.39
CA THR A 85 3.25 -6.26 4.95
C THR A 85 3.81 -4.87 4.66
N LEU A 86 3.52 -3.87 5.52
CA LEU A 86 4.10 -2.52 5.42
C LEU A 86 5.62 -2.56 5.66
N GLU A 87 6.07 -3.28 6.69
CA GLU A 87 7.51 -3.44 7.03
C GLU A 87 8.28 -4.11 5.88
N ASP A 88 7.72 -5.13 5.23
CA ASP A 88 8.30 -5.76 4.03
C ASP A 88 8.42 -4.78 2.83
N ALA A 89 7.58 -3.75 2.82
CA ALA A 89 7.66 -2.66 1.85
C ALA A 89 8.64 -1.54 2.27
N GLY A 90 9.12 -1.53 3.51
CA GLY A 90 9.94 -0.47 4.11
C GLY A 90 9.12 0.67 4.69
N MET A 91 7.84 0.41 5.01
CA MET A 91 6.88 1.36 5.57
C MET A 91 6.43 0.97 6.97
N THR A 92 5.68 1.83 7.63
CA THR A 92 5.13 1.65 8.98
C THR A 92 3.61 1.82 8.98
N MET A 93 2.96 1.57 10.11
CA MET A 93 1.53 1.83 10.28
C MET A 93 1.18 3.32 10.14
N ASP A 94 2.10 4.21 10.51
CA ASP A 94 1.92 5.67 10.41
C ASP A 94 2.01 6.21 8.97
N ASP A 95 2.44 5.39 8.01
CA ASP A 95 2.44 5.71 6.59
C ASP A 95 1.09 5.40 5.91
N LEU A 96 0.17 4.73 6.62
CA LEU A 96 -1.18 4.49 6.12
C LEU A 96 -1.96 5.81 5.98
N VAL A 97 -2.53 6.06 4.81
CA VAL A 97 -3.37 7.23 4.53
C VAL A 97 -4.84 6.86 4.39
N SER A 98 -5.13 5.60 4.08
CA SER A 98 -6.51 5.10 3.96
C SER A 98 -6.59 3.65 4.41
N VAL A 99 -7.64 3.33 5.17
CA VAL A 99 -7.93 1.97 5.65
C VAL A 99 -9.40 1.67 5.44
N GLN A 100 -9.70 0.47 4.95
CA GLN A 100 -11.06 -0.06 4.93
C GLN A 100 -11.08 -1.33 5.77
N VAL A 101 -12.02 -1.40 6.70
CA VAL A 101 -12.26 -2.57 7.53
C VAL A 101 -13.63 -3.13 7.15
N PHE A 102 -13.65 -4.34 6.66
CA PHE A 102 -14.87 -5.11 6.45
C PHE A 102 -15.11 -5.96 7.68
N SER A 103 -16.30 -5.91 8.25
CA SER A 103 -16.67 -6.68 9.43
C SER A 103 -17.91 -7.52 9.17
N SER A 104 -17.85 -8.80 9.53
CA SER A 104 -19.00 -9.69 9.43
C SER A 104 -20.09 -9.40 10.48
N ASP A 105 -19.72 -8.72 11.59
CA ASP A 105 -20.64 -8.26 12.63
C ASP A 105 -20.28 -6.85 13.10
N GLY A 106 -21.22 -5.92 12.97
CA GLY A 106 -21.06 -4.55 13.46
C GLY A 106 -20.92 -4.43 14.98
N ALA A 107 -21.33 -5.44 15.74
CA ALA A 107 -21.16 -5.46 17.21
C ALA A 107 -19.68 -5.48 17.62
N ASP A 108 -18.79 -5.98 16.76
CA ASP A 108 -17.33 -6.07 16.98
C ASP A 108 -16.60 -4.72 16.79
N TYR A 109 -17.31 -3.64 16.40
CA TYR A 109 -16.73 -2.31 16.16
C TYR A 109 -15.93 -1.77 17.34
N GLY A 110 -16.47 -1.92 18.56
CA GLY A 110 -15.82 -1.45 19.79
C GLY A 110 -14.50 -2.17 20.04
N ALA A 111 -14.54 -3.51 20.02
CA ALA A 111 -13.40 -4.37 20.26
C ALA A 111 -12.27 -4.13 19.22
N PHE A 112 -12.63 -3.98 17.94
CA PHE A 112 -11.67 -3.63 16.91
C PHE A 112 -11.01 -2.27 17.18
N ASN A 113 -11.77 -1.24 17.53
CA ASN A 113 -11.25 0.10 17.75
C ASN A 113 -10.29 0.19 18.95
N GLU A 114 -10.55 -0.54 20.03
CA GLU A 114 -9.64 -0.59 21.18
C GLU A 114 -8.25 -1.08 20.77
N VAL A 115 -8.20 -2.14 19.95
CA VAL A 115 -6.95 -2.67 19.43
C VAL A 115 -6.34 -1.74 18.37
N TYR A 116 -7.14 -1.25 17.42
CA TYR A 116 -6.69 -0.40 16.31
C TYR A 116 -5.92 0.83 16.78
N ARG A 117 -6.40 1.51 17.81
CA ARG A 117 -5.76 2.71 18.35
C ARG A 117 -4.35 2.50 18.86
N THR A 118 -3.99 1.27 19.21
CA THR A 118 -2.66 0.96 19.76
C THR A 118 -1.58 0.82 18.69
N TYR A 119 -1.93 0.90 17.41
CA TYR A 119 -1.00 0.72 16.28
C TYR A 119 -0.47 2.02 15.69
N PHE A 120 -0.97 3.18 16.11
CA PHE A 120 -0.61 4.48 15.56
C PHE A 120 0.00 5.35 16.66
N GLU A 121 1.13 5.98 16.32
CA GLU A 121 1.85 6.91 17.19
C GLU A 121 1.54 8.37 16.84
N ARG A 122 0.96 8.59 15.64
CA ARG A 122 0.61 9.90 15.09
C ARG A 122 -0.89 9.99 14.85
N GLU A 123 -1.26 10.74 13.80
CA GLU A 123 -2.65 10.87 13.37
C GLU A 123 -3.18 9.58 12.74
N PHE A 124 -4.46 9.31 12.94
CA PHE A 124 -5.10 8.16 12.30
C PHE A 124 -5.29 8.39 10.80
N PRO A 125 -5.12 7.35 9.96
CA PRO A 125 -5.50 7.41 8.55
C PRO A 125 -7.00 7.61 8.39
N SER A 126 -7.43 8.10 7.22
CA SER A 126 -8.85 8.06 6.86
C SER A 126 -9.34 6.61 6.92
N ARG A 127 -10.55 6.37 7.48
CA ARG A 127 -11.02 5.00 7.63
C ARG A 127 -12.51 4.85 7.34
N ALA A 128 -12.88 3.78 6.61
CA ALA A 128 -14.22 3.25 6.60
C ALA A 128 -14.28 1.94 7.40
N PHE A 129 -15.36 1.76 8.18
CA PHE A 129 -15.70 0.49 8.82
C PHE A 129 -17.03 0.04 8.24
N VAL A 130 -17.03 -1.08 7.51
CA VAL A 130 -18.14 -1.50 6.65
C VAL A 130 -18.67 -2.84 7.13
N GLY A 131 -19.96 -2.90 7.42
CA GLY A 131 -20.65 -4.17 7.63
C GLY A 131 -20.65 -4.97 6.32
N ALA A 132 -20.14 -6.18 6.35
CA ALA A 132 -20.11 -7.12 5.23
C ALA A 132 -20.93 -8.36 5.58
N GLY A 133 -21.24 -9.17 4.58
CA GLY A 133 -21.70 -10.53 4.80
C GLY A 133 -20.57 -11.43 5.36
N PRO A 134 -20.80 -12.76 5.43
CA PRO A 134 -19.77 -13.68 5.92
C PRO A 134 -18.45 -13.51 5.16
N LEU A 135 -17.36 -13.31 5.89
CA LEU A 135 -16.02 -13.25 5.33
C LEU A 135 -15.43 -14.66 5.15
N LEU A 136 -14.36 -14.75 4.35
CA LEU A 136 -13.69 -16.02 4.10
C LEU A 136 -13.22 -16.67 5.41
N PHE A 137 -13.30 -17.98 5.47
CA PHE A 137 -12.93 -18.82 6.63
C PHE A 137 -13.69 -18.51 7.92
N GLY A 138 -14.78 -17.74 7.84
CA GLY A 138 -15.54 -17.30 9.02
C GLY A 138 -14.86 -16.20 9.82
N ALA A 139 -13.92 -15.48 9.21
CA ALA A 139 -13.27 -14.33 9.82
C ALA A 139 -14.28 -13.21 10.18
N ARG A 140 -13.96 -12.47 11.24
CA ARG A 140 -14.73 -11.28 11.66
C ARG A 140 -14.30 -10.04 10.91
N PHE A 141 -13.01 -9.97 10.58
CA PHE A 141 -12.41 -8.77 9.98
C PHE A 141 -11.57 -9.10 8.75
N GLU A 142 -11.72 -8.24 7.74
CA GLU A 142 -10.78 -8.12 6.63
C GLU A 142 -10.36 -6.65 6.50
N VAL A 143 -9.06 -6.39 6.36
CA VAL A 143 -8.50 -5.04 6.29
C VAL A 143 -7.77 -4.84 4.99
N VAL A 144 -8.08 -3.72 4.32
CA VAL A 144 -7.40 -3.22 3.13
C VAL A 144 -6.81 -1.85 3.46
N GLY A 145 -5.63 -1.52 2.93
CA GLY A 145 -4.97 -0.25 3.20
C GLY A 145 -4.26 0.35 2.01
N VAL A 146 -4.05 1.67 2.09
CA VAL A 146 -3.18 2.42 1.18
C VAL A 146 -2.21 3.20 2.04
N ALA A 147 -0.90 3.10 1.75
CA ALA A 147 0.18 3.84 2.41
C ALA A 147 1.00 4.66 1.42
N VAL A 148 1.59 5.79 1.87
CA VAL A 148 2.41 6.70 1.05
C VAL A 148 3.67 7.12 1.81
#